data_385c7dc442965ccc509a130b253a21d6
#
_entry.id   385c7dc442965ccc509a130b253a21d6
#
_cell.length_a   1.000
_cell.length_b   1.000
_cell.length_c   1.000
_cell.angle_alpha   90.00
_cell.angle_beta   90.00
_cell.angle_gamma   90.00
#
_symmetry.space_group_name_H-M   'P 1'
#
loop_
_entity.id
_entity.type
_entity.pdbx_description
1 polymer ?
#
loop_
_entity_poly.entity_id
_entity_poly.type
_entity_poly.pdbx_seq_one_letter_code
_entity_poly.pdbx_strand_id
1 'polypeptide(L)'
;MVKDGITETAGTYNSYEKAIFSVMSKLEEDIIKYRGDSTITPEIMDAPTLGESGLTGNIQDISAIGKSFGHTMNISLLETWGLTFNGKVYLDGVNYDELGMVIYYDNEGKFKNGGMTVEELMTYEDAYVFSTTNGEATTSMDGNRTVITATYNSGLYTYQMEEKAYVVFYVKCGDDIFCGPMKERTIKEAINSRLGVNGVSGTIEAECLNDMLELYDQILVLRKKVFG
;
A
#
# COMPACT_ATOMS: atom_id res chain seq x y z
N MET A 1 -30.81 36.86 2.25
CA MET A 1 -30.96 35.75 1.26
C MET A 1 -29.77 34.73 1.31
N VAL A 2 -28.91 34.84 2.28
CA VAL A 2 -27.80 33.87 2.48
C VAL A 2 -28.09 32.94 3.68
N LYS A 3 -29.06 33.23 4.49
CA LYS A 3 -29.35 32.46 5.71
C LYS A 3 -30.00 31.09 5.46
N ASP A 4 -30.84 30.96 4.46
CA ASP A 4 -31.61 29.71 4.27
C ASP A 4 -30.74 28.62 3.57
N GLY A 5 -29.90 29.03 2.64
CA GLY A 5 -28.95 28.08 2.01
C GLY A 5 -27.92 27.54 2.98
N ILE A 6 -27.45 28.34 3.93
CA ILE A 6 -26.49 27.88 4.96
C ILE A 6 -27.14 26.90 5.94
N THR A 7 -28.41 27.12 6.27
CA THR A 7 -29.13 26.26 7.24
C THR A 7 -29.48 24.90 6.65
N GLU A 8 -29.91 24.83 5.39
CA GLU A 8 -30.12 23.55 4.69
C GLU A 8 -28.79 22.81 4.46
N THR A 9 -27.72 23.50 4.07
CA THR A 9 -26.38 22.92 3.93
C THR A 9 -25.92 22.36 5.26
N ALA A 10 -26.02 23.11 6.35
CA ALA A 10 -25.59 22.64 7.67
C ALA A 10 -26.40 21.42 8.16
N GLY A 11 -27.70 21.34 7.89
CA GLY A 11 -28.53 20.17 8.23
C GLY A 11 -28.15 18.93 7.42
N THR A 12 -27.81 19.12 6.17
CA THR A 12 -27.31 18.02 5.29
C THR A 12 -25.94 17.55 5.73
N TYR A 13 -25.03 18.45 6.02
CA TYR A 13 -23.71 18.14 6.59
C TYR A 13 -23.83 17.30 7.86
N ASN A 14 -24.65 17.69 8.81
CA ASN A 14 -24.84 16.95 10.06
C ASN A 14 -25.29 15.50 9.83
N SER A 15 -26.05 15.20 8.79
CA SER A 15 -26.47 13.83 8.49
C SER A 15 -25.31 12.98 7.91
N TYR A 16 -24.47 13.57 7.06
CA TYR A 16 -23.29 12.89 6.51
C TYR A 16 -22.18 12.70 7.53
N GLU A 17 -21.90 13.73 8.33
CA GLU A 17 -20.96 13.62 9.44
C GLU A 17 -21.35 12.49 10.39
N LYS A 18 -22.62 12.40 10.75
CA LYS A 18 -23.13 11.31 11.61
C LYS A 18 -22.96 9.93 10.97
N ALA A 19 -23.20 9.80 9.65
CA ALA A 19 -22.99 8.56 8.94
C ALA A 19 -21.50 8.18 8.93
N ILE A 20 -20.61 9.12 8.61
CA ILE A 20 -19.16 8.93 8.63
C ILE A 20 -18.69 8.53 10.03
N PHE A 21 -19.10 9.25 11.08
CA PHE A 21 -18.74 8.91 12.45
C PHE A 21 -19.25 7.53 12.89
N SER A 22 -20.43 7.13 12.45
CA SER A 22 -20.97 5.80 12.75
C SER A 22 -20.12 4.69 12.14
N VAL A 23 -19.72 4.85 10.87
CA VAL A 23 -18.85 3.87 10.18
C VAL A 23 -17.46 3.88 10.79
N MET A 24 -16.89 5.04 11.10
CA MET A 24 -15.59 5.16 11.76
C MET A 24 -15.57 4.43 13.11
N SER A 25 -16.60 4.67 13.95
CA SER A 25 -16.68 4.03 15.27
C SER A 25 -16.78 2.51 15.16
N LYS A 26 -17.56 2.02 14.20
CA LYS A 26 -17.68 0.59 13.93
C LYS A 26 -16.35 0.01 13.47
N LEU A 27 -15.67 0.68 12.54
CA LEU A 27 -14.38 0.26 12.02
C LEU A 27 -13.31 0.22 13.14
N GLU A 28 -13.27 1.22 14.03
CA GLU A 28 -12.37 1.22 15.18
C GLU A 28 -12.63 0.02 16.11
N GLU A 29 -13.88 -0.29 16.40
CA GLU A 29 -14.25 -1.47 17.21
C GLU A 29 -13.80 -2.77 16.55
N ASP A 30 -14.01 -2.90 15.25
CA ASP A 30 -13.66 -4.12 14.50
C ASP A 30 -12.14 -4.27 14.33
N ILE A 31 -11.40 -3.18 14.15
CA ILE A 31 -9.93 -3.19 14.18
C ILE A 31 -9.40 -3.61 15.57
N ILE A 32 -10.01 -3.14 16.66
CA ILE A 32 -9.65 -3.56 18.01
C ILE A 32 -9.88 -5.07 18.19
N LYS A 33 -11.02 -5.59 17.72
CA LYS A 33 -11.29 -7.03 17.73
C LYS A 33 -10.29 -7.81 16.91
N TYR A 34 -9.99 -7.34 15.69
CA TYR A 34 -9.00 -7.95 14.80
C TYR A 34 -7.62 -8.04 15.47
N ARG A 35 -7.16 -6.95 16.07
CA ARG A 35 -5.86 -6.89 16.79
C ARG A 35 -5.85 -7.70 18.08
N GLY A 36 -7.00 -7.89 18.71
CA GLY A 36 -7.17 -8.71 19.92
C GLY A 36 -7.22 -10.22 19.64
N ASP A 37 -7.32 -10.63 18.38
CA ASP A 37 -7.30 -12.04 18.01
C ASP A 37 -5.88 -12.58 18.12
N SER A 38 -5.66 -13.44 19.10
CA SER A 38 -4.34 -14.05 19.41
C SER A 38 -3.83 -14.98 18.29
N THR A 39 -4.65 -15.30 17.29
CA THR A 39 -4.24 -16.08 16.11
C THR A 39 -3.56 -15.20 15.06
N ILE A 40 -3.73 -13.89 15.16
CA ILE A 40 -3.11 -12.89 14.30
C ILE A 40 -1.81 -12.43 14.96
N THR A 41 -0.68 -12.67 14.31
CA THR A 41 0.61 -12.13 14.74
C THR A 41 0.83 -10.82 14.00
N PRO A 42 0.68 -9.65 14.65
CA PRO A 42 0.96 -8.38 14.00
C PRO A 42 2.47 -8.27 13.75
N GLU A 43 2.89 -8.13 12.52
CA GLU A 43 4.22 -7.59 12.23
C GLU A 43 4.18 -6.08 12.47
N ILE A 44 4.70 -5.66 13.60
CA ILE A 44 4.89 -4.23 13.90
C ILE A 44 6.17 -3.84 13.17
N MET A 45 6.02 -3.12 12.08
CA MET A 45 7.14 -2.44 11.43
C MET A 45 7.08 -0.96 11.80
N ASP A 46 8.22 -0.40 12.18
CA ASP A 46 8.34 1.04 12.37
C ASP A 46 7.99 1.77 11.07
N ALA A 47 7.42 2.97 11.21
CA ALA A 47 7.14 3.81 10.05
C ALA A 47 8.44 4.05 9.26
N PRO A 48 8.43 3.84 7.92
CA PRO A 48 9.63 3.97 7.13
C PRO A 48 10.19 5.38 7.21
N THR A 49 11.49 5.49 7.41
CA THR A 49 12.19 6.76 7.26
C THR A 49 12.15 7.14 5.79
N LEU A 50 11.70 8.36 5.48
CA LEU A 50 11.67 8.90 4.11
C LEU A 50 13.08 8.83 3.51
N GLY A 51 13.32 7.86 2.64
CA GLY A 51 14.56 7.73 1.90
C GLY A 51 14.37 8.26 0.48
N GLU A 52 15.26 9.10 0.02
CA GLU A 52 15.32 9.44 -1.39
C GLU A 52 15.66 8.19 -2.19
N SER A 53 14.95 7.95 -3.28
CA SER A 53 15.20 6.76 -4.11
C SER A 53 16.57 6.82 -4.82
N GLY A 54 17.29 7.76 -4.87
CA GLY A 54 18.64 7.96 -5.47
C GLY A 54 19.48 6.70 -5.75
N LEU A 55 18.82 5.58 -6.09
CA LEU A 55 19.47 4.35 -6.55
C LEU A 55 20.12 4.66 -7.89
N THR A 56 21.42 4.94 -7.80
CA THR A 56 22.28 5.14 -8.98
C THR A 56 22.89 3.80 -9.38
N GLY A 57 22.81 3.47 -10.65
CA GLY A 57 23.37 2.24 -11.20
C GLY A 57 22.84 1.96 -12.59
N ASN A 58 23.31 0.87 -13.19
CA ASN A 58 22.83 0.41 -14.48
C ASN A 58 21.55 -0.42 -14.25
N ILE A 59 20.39 0.15 -14.58
CA ILE A 59 19.09 -0.50 -14.39
C ILE A 59 18.86 -1.49 -15.54
N GLN A 60 18.59 -2.74 -15.19
CA GLN A 60 18.37 -3.84 -16.14
C GLN A 60 17.15 -4.66 -15.72
N ASP A 61 16.53 -5.33 -16.68
CA ASP A 61 15.49 -6.32 -16.37
C ASP A 61 16.10 -7.56 -15.70
N ILE A 62 15.44 -8.10 -14.67
CA ILE A 62 15.91 -9.26 -13.91
C ILE A 62 16.10 -10.51 -14.80
N SER A 63 15.44 -10.57 -15.95
CA SER A 63 15.64 -11.65 -16.93
C SER A 63 17.06 -11.71 -17.46
N ALA A 64 17.83 -10.61 -17.39
CA ALA A 64 19.25 -10.58 -17.77
C ALA A 64 20.13 -11.53 -16.93
N ILE A 65 19.72 -11.85 -15.70
CA ILE A 65 20.37 -12.85 -14.85
C ILE A 65 19.58 -14.16 -14.76
N GLY A 66 18.58 -14.35 -15.65
CA GLY A 66 17.79 -15.57 -15.73
C GLY A 66 16.85 -15.80 -14.54
N LYS A 67 16.51 -14.74 -13.81
CA LYS A 67 15.65 -14.80 -12.63
C LYS A 67 14.30 -14.16 -12.92
N SER A 68 13.35 -14.35 -12.00
CA SER A 68 12.03 -13.74 -12.07
C SER A 68 11.54 -13.30 -10.70
N PHE A 69 10.77 -12.25 -10.65
CA PHE A 69 10.03 -11.81 -9.47
C PHE A 69 8.55 -12.15 -9.56
N GLY A 70 8.04 -12.78 -8.48
CA GLY A 70 6.62 -12.70 -8.16
C GLY A 70 6.43 -11.71 -7.03
N HIS A 71 5.39 -10.89 -7.07
CA HIS A 71 5.11 -9.97 -5.99
C HIS A 71 3.61 -9.82 -5.73
N THR A 72 3.28 -9.53 -4.46
CA THR A 72 1.93 -9.23 -4.01
C THR A 72 1.92 -7.92 -3.25
N MET A 73 0.77 -7.27 -3.26
CA MET A 73 0.47 -6.08 -2.50
C MET A 73 -0.81 -6.34 -1.73
N ASN A 74 -0.75 -6.29 -0.41
CA ASN A 74 -1.85 -6.57 0.49
C ASN A 74 -2.15 -5.37 1.37
N ILE A 75 -3.36 -5.32 1.93
CA ILE A 75 -3.71 -4.34 2.94
C ILE A 75 -3.15 -4.76 4.30
N SER A 76 -2.65 -3.80 5.07
CA SER A 76 -2.30 -3.96 6.47
C SER A 76 -3.35 -3.28 7.34
N LEU A 77 -3.84 -3.99 8.36
CA LEU A 77 -4.79 -3.48 9.36
C LEU A 77 -4.12 -3.27 10.73
N LEU A 78 -2.79 -3.13 10.76
CA LEU A 78 -2.01 -2.91 11.98
C LEU A 78 -2.23 -1.49 12.56
N GLU A 79 -1.26 -0.90 13.23
CA GLU A 79 -1.42 0.38 13.94
C GLU A 79 -1.87 1.53 13.04
N THR A 80 -1.42 1.54 11.80
CA THR A 80 -1.87 2.46 10.76
C THR A 80 -2.32 1.66 9.53
N TRP A 81 -3.27 2.20 8.79
CA TRP A 81 -3.66 1.57 7.53
C TRP A 81 -2.53 1.72 6.53
N GLY A 82 -2.13 0.61 5.94
CA GLY A 82 -1.01 0.60 5.05
C GLY A 82 -1.10 -0.47 3.98
N LEU A 83 -0.13 -0.47 3.09
CA LEU A 83 0.07 -1.50 2.09
C LEU A 83 1.32 -2.31 2.45
N THR A 84 1.16 -3.63 2.53
CA THR A 84 2.27 -4.56 2.69
C THR A 84 2.65 -5.12 1.33
N PHE A 85 3.93 -5.03 1.02
CA PHE A 85 4.50 -5.52 -0.23
C PHE A 85 5.37 -6.74 0.05
N ASN A 86 5.13 -7.81 -0.71
CA ASN A 86 5.94 -9.02 -0.65
C ASN A 86 6.46 -9.35 -2.04
N GLY A 87 7.76 -9.52 -2.16
CA GLY A 87 8.43 -9.99 -3.38
C GLY A 87 9.03 -11.36 -3.16
N LYS A 88 8.95 -12.23 -4.17
CA LYS A 88 9.56 -13.56 -4.16
C LYS A 88 10.49 -13.70 -5.34
N VAL A 89 11.74 -14.08 -5.06
CA VAL A 89 12.77 -14.23 -6.09
C VAL A 89 13.61 -15.50 -5.84
N TYR A 90 14.04 -16.14 -6.92
CA TYR A 90 15.02 -17.25 -6.86
C TYR A 90 16.41 -16.68 -7.03
N LEU A 91 17.28 -16.83 -6.01
CA LEU A 91 18.62 -16.25 -6.01
C LEU A 91 19.76 -17.29 -6.02
N ASP A 92 19.43 -18.58 -6.22
CA ASP A 92 20.46 -19.62 -6.32
C ASP A 92 21.53 -19.24 -7.36
N GLY A 93 22.80 -19.23 -6.93
CA GLY A 93 23.94 -18.91 -7.76
C GLY A 93 24.09 -17.43 -8.11
N VAL A 94 23.32 -16.54 -7.50
CA VAL A 94 23.46 -15.08 -7.63
C VAL A 94 24.17 -14.53 -6.41
N ASN A 95 25.32 -13.91 -6.62
CA ASN A 95 25.96 -13.09 -5.60
C ASN A 95 25.36 -11.69 -5.68
N TYR A 96 24.73 -11.24 -4.63
CA TYR A 96 24.10 -9.91 -4.55
C TYR A 96 24.57 -9.17 -3.30
N ASP A 97 24.56 -7.86 -3.38
CA ASP A 97 24.94 -6.97 -2.29
C ASP A 97 23.69 -6.52 -1.50
N GLU A 98 22.57 -6.33 -2.20
CA GLU A 98 21.35 -5.80 -1.63
C GLU A 98 20.11 -6.37 -2.33
N LEU A 99 19.07 -6.59 -1.54
CA LEU A 99 17.71 -6.82 -2.01
C LEU A 99 16.84 -5.69 -1.52
N GLY A 100 15.93 -5.24 -2.36
CA GLY A 100 15.04 -4.17 -1.95
C GLY A 100 13.82 -4.00 -2.84
N MET A 101 13.10 -2.96 -2.53
CA MET A 101 11.98 -2.46 -3.32
C MET A 101 11.96 -0.94 -3.29
N VAL A 102 11.54 -0.35 -4.38
CA VAL A 102 11.25 1.07 -4.50
C VAL A 102 9.74 1.23 -4.59
N ILE A 103 9.18 2.09 -3.75
CA ILE A 103 7.76 2.31 -3.65
C ILE A 103 7.48 3.80 -3.79
N TYR A 104 6.50 4.15 -4.59
CA TYR A 104 5.92 5.48 -4.66
C TYR A 104 4.40 5.39 -4.54
N TYR A 105 3.84 6.18 -3.64
CA TYR A 105 2.40 6.33 -3.51
C TYR A 105 1.96 7.67 -4.11
N ASP A 106 1.20 7.60 -5.22
CA ASP A 106 0.76 8.77 -5.98
C ASP A 106 -0.46 9.42 -5.32
N ASN A 107 -0.24 10.04 -4.17
CA ASN A 107 -1.29 10.72 -3.41
C ASN A 107 -1.76 12.05 -4.06
N GLU A 108 -1.04 12.56 -5.03
CA GLU A 108 -1.42 13.75 -5.81
C GLU A 108 -2.03 13.39 -7.16
N GLY A 109 -2.01 12.11 -7.54
CA GLY A 109 -2.51 11.64 -8.82
C GLY A 109 -1.73 12.18 -10.02
N LYS A 110 -0.43 12.40 -9.87
CA LYS A 110 0.47 12.92 -10.92
C LYS A 110 0.51 12.02 -12.16
N PHE A 111 0.39 10.71 -11.95
CA PHE A 111 0.58 9.70 -12.99
C PHE A 111 -0.75 9.08 -13.50
N LYS A 112 -1.85 9.82 -13.43
CA LYS A 112 -3.19 9.31 -13.80
C LYS A 112 -3.32 8.86 -15.27
N ASN A 113 -2.59 9.46 -16.19
CA ASN A 113 -2.81 9.30 -17.62
C ASN A 113 -1.70 8.56 -18.39
N GLY A 114 -0.66 8.09 -17.76
CA GLY A 114 0.46 7.46 -18.46
C GLY A 114 1.20 6.41 -17.67
N GLY A 115 0.96 6.36 -16.37
CA GLY A 115 1.73 5.53 -15.46
C GLY A 115 3.17 6.06 -15.30
N MET A 116 3.90 5.43 -14.40
CA MET A 116 5.32 5.68 -14.14
C MET A 116 6.12 4.54 -14.79
N THR A 117 7.29 4.82 -15.34
CA THR A 117 8.20 3.76 -15.81
C THR A 117 9.06 3.22 -14.67
N VAL A 118 9.69 2.06 -14.88
CA VAL A 118 10.63 1.49 -13.89
C VAL A 118 11.79 2.45 -13.64
N GLU A 119 12.36 2.99 -14.71
CA GLU A 119 13.48 3.93 -14.67
C GLU A 119 13.11 5.22 -13.92
N GLU A 120 11.91 5.74 -14.16
CA GLU A 120 11.39 6.92 -13.44
C GLU A 120 11.25 6.60 -11.95
N LEU A 121 10.62 5.45 -11.60
CA LEU A 121 10.43 5.08 -10.20
C LEU A 121 11.77 4.90 -9.47
N MET A 122 12.76 4.26 -10.11
CA MET A 122 14.07 4.00 -9.52
C MET A 122 14.87 5.29 -9.24
N THR A 123 14.57 6.37 -9.96
CA THR A 123 15.27 7.67 -9.83
C THR A 123 14.40 8.79 -9.26
N TYR A 124 13.12 8.49 -8.94
CA TYR A 124 12.17 9.49 -8.48
C TYR A 124 12.49 9.95 -7.05
N GLU A 125 12.59 11.27 -6.84
CA GLU A 125 13.05 11.86 -5.58
C GLU A 125 12.09 11.61 -4.40
N ASP A 126 10.79 11.48 -4.68
CA ASP A 126 9.75 11.25 -3.68
C ASP A 126 9.43 9.75 -3.49
N ALA A 127 10.15 8.86 -4.12
CA ALA A 127 9.96 7.42 -3.92
C ALA A 127 10.75 6.92 -2.70
N TYR A 128 10.23 5.86 -2.07
CA TYR A 128 10.83 5.26 -0.89
C TYR A 128 11.60 4.01 -1.25
N VAL A 129 12.81 3.86 -0.69
CA VAL A 129 13.62 2.65 -0.81
C VAL A 129 13.51 1.86 0.49
N PHE A 130 13.07 0.62 0.38
CA PHE A 130 13.08 -0.38 1.44
C PHE A 130 14.11 -1.43 1.06
N SER A 131 15.13 -1.61 1.84
CA SER A 131 16.18 -2.55 1.50
C SER A 131 16.71 -3.33 2.69
N THR A 132 17.42 -4.44 2.38
CA THR A 132 18.08 -5.24 3.39
C THR A 132 19.27 -4.50 4.03
N THR A 133 19.82 -3.51 3.35
CA THR A 133 20.97 -2.72 3.83
C THR A 133 20.55 -1.56 4.72
N ASN A 134 19.40 -0.94 4.47
CA ASN A 134 18.87 0.10 5.37
C ASN A 134 18.02 -0.46 6.52
N GLY A 135 17.75 -1.77 6.52
CA GLY A 135 17.00 -2.45 7.56
C GLY A 135 15.49 -2.28 7.50
N GLU A 136 14.95 -1.61 6.47
CA GLU A 136 13.52 -1.37 6.30
C GLU A 136 12.81 -2.49 5.53
N ALA A 137 13.56 -3.40 4.92
CA ALA A 137 13.04 -4.63 4.35
C ALA A 137 13.54 -5.84 5.14
N THR A 138 12.64 -6.78 5.37
CA THR A 138 12.97 -8.08 5.98
C THR A 138 13.01 -9.15 4.91
N THR A 139 13.80 -10.19 5.15
CA THR A 139 13.87 -11.35 4.27
C THR A 139 13.55 -12.64 5.02
N SER A 140 12.90 -13.54 4.33
CA SER A 140 12.63 -14.91 4.80
C SER A 140 12.75 -15.90 3.65
N MET A 141 12.74 -17.18 3.96
CA MET A 141 12.76 -18.23 2.95
C MET A 141 11.38 -18.88 2.81
N ASP A 142 10.94 -19.06 1.57
CA ASP A 142 9.77 -19.88 1.22
C ASP A 142 10.22 -20.98 0.24
N GLY A 143 10.60 -22.13 0.79
CA GLY A 143 11.31 -23.16 0.06
C GLY A 143 12.69 -22.69 -0.40
N ASN A 144 12.91 -22.64 -1.71
CA ASN A 144 14.13 -22.13 -2.33
C ASN A 144 14.00 -20.68 -2.84
N ARG A 145 12.94 -19.99 -2.45
CA ARG A 145 12.70 -18.59 -2.83
C ARG A 145 13.02 -17.67 -1.67
N THR A 146 13.74 -16.60 -1.93
CA THR A 146 13.87 -15.49 -1.00
C THR A 146 12.63 -14.62 -1.08
N VAL A 147 12.01 -14.35 0.05
CA VAL A 147 10.87 -13.45 0.19
C VAL A 147 11.36 -12.16 0.81
N ILE A 148 11.07 -11.04 0.16
CA ILE A 148 11.31 -9.70 0.69
C ILE A 148 9.96 -9.14 1.12
N THR A 149 9.90 -8.59 2.32
CA THR A 149 8.69 -7.96 2.86
C THR A 149 9.00 -6.54 3.33
N ALA A 150 8.17 -5.60 2.95
CA ALA A 150 8.12 -4.25 3.51
C ALA A 150 6.68 -3.81 3.69
N THR A 151 6.45 -2.97 4.70
CA THR A 151 5.15 -2.37 4.96
C THR A 151 5.26 -0.86 4.86
N TYR A 152 4.45 -0.29 3.99
CA TYR A 152 4.33 1.15 3.82
C TYR A 152 3.18 1.68 4.68
N ASN A 153 3.52 2.29 5.80
CA ASN A 153 2.58 2.76 6.82
C ASN A 153 2.42 4.29 6.84
N SER A 154 2.48 4.95 5.71
CA SER A 154 2.48 6.41 5.65
C SER A 154 1.10 7.07 5.76
N GLY A 155 0.24 6.57 6.64
CA GLY A 155 -1.03 7.24 6.92
C GLY A 155 -1.91 7.37 5.67
N LEU A 156 -2.21 6.24 5.03
CA LEU A 156 -3.11 6.22 3.89
C LEU A 156 -4.51 6.68 4.34
N TYR A 157 -4.95 7.79 3.79
CA TYR A 157 -6.28 8.32 4.07
C TYR A 157 -7.33 7.60 3.24
N THR A 158 -8.48 7.32 3.84
CA THR A 158 -9.58 6.63 3.15
C THR A 158 -10.01 7.29 1.85
N TYR A 159 -9.92 8.61 1.73
CA TYR A 159 -10.27 9.30 0.49
C TYR A 159 -9.26 9.06 -0.65
N GLN A 160 -8.12 8.45 -0.37
CA GLN A 160 -7.07 8.12 -1.33
C GLN A 160 -7.13 6.67 -1.81
N MET A 161 -8.18 5.94 -1.51
CA MET A 161 -8.29 4.51 -1.83
C MET A 161 -8.20 4.17 -3.33
N GLU A 162 -8.44 5.13 -4.22
CA GLU A 162 -8.31 4.96 -5.67
C GLU A 162 -7.00 5.53 -6.23
N GLU A 163 -6.13 6.07 -5.36
CA GLU A 163 -4.81 6.52 -5.77
C GLU A 163 -3.85 5.33 -5.85
N LYS A 164 -2.90 5.41 -6.80
CA LYS A 164 -2.05 4.27 -7.13
C LYS A 164 -0.77 4.24 -6.30
N ALA A 165 -0.42 3.06 -5.84
CA ALA A 165 0.93 2.74 -5.38
C ALA A 165 1.68 2.00 -6.49
N TYR A 166 2.90 2.44 -6.76
CA TYR A 166 3.84 1.82 -7.70
C TYR A 166 4.94 1.13 -6.92
N VAL A 167 5.29 -0.07 -7.30
CA VAL A 167 6.37 -0.83 -6.65
C VAL A 167 7.20 -1.61 -7.65
N VAL A 168 8.50 -1.57 -7.46
CA VAL A 168 9.48 -2.40 -8.17
C VAL A 168 10.38 -3.09 -7.14
N PHE A 169 10.57 -4.39 -7.29
CA PHE A 169 11.57 -5.14 -6.54
C PHE A 169 12.86 -5.20 -7.32
N TYR A 170 14.00 -5.11 -6.62
CA TYR A 170 15.32 -5.14 -7.26
C TYR A 170 16.31 -6.02 -6.51
N VAL A 171 17.32 -6.45 -7.27
CA VAL A 171 18.55 -7.10 -6.79
C VAL A 171 19.72 -6.23 -7.23
N LYS A 172 20.55 -5.82 -6.29
CA LYS A 172 21.77 -5.06 -6.60
C LYS A 172 22.99 -5.97 -6.55
N CYS A 173 23.77 -5.92 -7.62
CA CYS A 173 25.02 -6.68 -7.78
C CYS A 173 26.11 -5.72 -8.27
N GLY A 174 26.94 -5.20 -7.37
CA GLY A 174 27.89 -4.14 -7.70
C GLY A 174 27.19 -2.86 -8.14
N ASP A 175 27.51 -2.40 -9.34
CA ASP A 175 26.92 -1.21 -9.96
C ASP A 175 25.65 -1.52 -10.80
N ASP A 176 25.30 -2.80 -10.95
CA ASP A 176 24.12 -3.23 -11.70
C ASP A 176 22.92 -3.43 -10.77
N ILE A 177 21.74 -2.97 -11.24
CA ILE A 177 20.45 -3.11 -10.54
C ILE A 177 19.50 -3.90 -11.44
N PHE A 178 19.15 -5.11 -11.02
CA PHE A 178 18.23 -5.97 -11.76
C PHE A 178 16.83 -5.84 -11.20
N CYS A 179 15.92 -5.31 -12.00
CA CYS A 179 14.54 -5.00 -11.61
C CYS A 179 13.56 -6.07 -12.10
N GLY A 180 12.63 -6.44 -11.23
CA GLY A 180 11.42 -7.13 -11.63
C GLY A 180 10.44 -6.19 -12.35
N PRO A 181 9.31 -6.71 -12.83
CA PRO A 181 8.27 -5.87 -13.42
C PRO A 181 7.68 -4.94 -12.36
N MET A 182 7.41 -3.70 -12.75
CA MET A 182 6.68 -2.78 -11.89
C MET A 182 5.24 -3.26 -11.70
N LYS A 183 4.74 -3.13 -10.49
CA LYS A 183 3.33 -3.31 -10.17
C LYS A 183 2.73 -1.99 -9.73
N GLU A 184 1.53 -1.73 -10.23
CA GLU A 184 0.67 -0.66 -9.72
C GLU A 184 -0.58 -1.26 -9.08
N ARG A 185 -1.04 -0.65 -8.00
CA ARG A 185 -2.27 -1.07 -7.32
C ARG A 185 -2.82 0.05 -6.45
N THR A 186 -4.14 0.08 -6.33
CA THR A 186 -4.83 0.94 -5.38
C THR A 186 -5.16 0.18 -4.08
N ILE A 187 -5.40 0.92 -2.99
CA ILE A 187 -5.88 0.31 -1.73
C ILE A 187 -7.20 -0.43 -1.98
N LYS A 188 -8.13 0.18 -2.72
CA LYS A 188 -9.42 -0.39 -3.06
C LYS A 188 -9.29 -1.74 -3.79
N GLU A 189 -8.36 -1.83 -4.75
CA GLU A 189 -8.05 -3.10 -5.42
C GLU A 189 -7.45 -4.14 -4.48
N ALA A 190 -6.58 -3.73 -3.55
CA ALA A 190 -6.02 -4.62 -2.55
C ALA A 190 -7.11 -5.17 -1.60
N ILE A 191 -8.00 -4.31 -1.12
CA ILE A 191 -9.15 -4.70 -0.29
C ILE A 191 -10.04 -5.69 -1.04
N ASN A 192 -10.48 -5.35 -2.27
CA ASN A 192 -11.36 -6.22 -3.06
C ASN A 192 -10.72 -7.57 -3.36
N SER A 193 -9.42 -7.61 -3.64
CA SER A 193 -8.71 -8.87 -3.84
C SER A 193 -8.68 -9.70 -2.57
N ARG A 194 -8.50 -9.10 -1.41
CA ARG A 194 -8.48 -9.82 -0.13
C ARG A 194 -9.85 -10.36 0.23
N LEU A 195 -10.90 -9.59 0.04
CA LEU A 195 -12.29 -10.03 0.25
C LEU A 195 -12.68 -11.18 -0.67
N GLY A 196 -12.07 -11.29 -1.85
CA GLY A 196 -12.28 -12.40 -2.80
C GLY A 196 -11.57 -13.70 -2.43
N VAL A 197 -10.72 -13.72 -1.39
CA VAL A 197 -10.01 -14.94 -0.97
C VAL A 197 -10.96 -15.86 -0.20
N ASN A 198 -10.92 -17.16 -0.52
CA ASN A 198 -11.71 -18.15 0.19
C ASN A 198 -11.36 -18.18 1.69
N GLY A 199 -12.39 -18.16 2.53
CA GLY A 199 -12.25 -18.20 3.99
C GLY A 199 -12.12 -16.83 4.66
N VAL A 200 -12.03 -15.74 3.90
CA VAL A 200 -12.05 -14.37 4.45
C VAL A 200 -13.48 -13.91 4.75
N SER A 201 -14.43 -14.30 3.91
CA SER A 201 -15.86 -13.95 4.12
C SER A 201 -16.36 -14.40 5.48
N GLY A 202 -17.03 -13.50 6.20
CA GLY A 202 -17.57 -13.74 7.55
C GLY A 202 -16.54 -13.66 8.68
N THR A 203 -15.32 -13.24 8.40
CA THR A 203 -14.30 -12.97 9.43
C THR A 203 -14.32 -11.51 9.86
N ILE A 204 -13.75 -11.23 11.04
CA ILE A 204 -13.56 -9.85 11.51
C ILE A 204 -12.67 -9.03 10.54
N GLU A 205 -11.73 -9.68 9.85
CA GLU A 205 -10.95 -9.05 8.80
C GLU A 205 -11.85 -8.54 7.67
N ALA A 206 -12.80 -9.37 7.21
CA ALA A 206 -13.74 -8.97 6.17
C ALA A 206 -14.66 -7.83 6.63
N GLU A 207 -15.06 -7.81 7.90
CA GLU A 207 -15.84 -6.71 8.49
C GLU A 207 -15.04 -5.41 8.42
N CYS A 208 -13.79 -5.39 8.89
CA CYS A 208 -12.91 -4.22 8.80
C CYS A 208 -12.75 -3.74 7.35
N LEU A 209 -12.49 -4.64 6.41
CA LEU A 209 -12.27 -4.28 5.00
C LEU A 209 -13.53 -3.71 4.35
N ASN A 210 -14.71 -4.24 4.66
CA ASN A 210 -15.98 -3.71 4.17
C ASN A 210 -16.31 -2.34 4.77
N ASP A 211 -16.04 -2.15 6.07
CA ASP A 211 -16.23 -0.86 6.72
C ASP A 211 -15.30 0.22 6.17
N MET A 212 -14.08 -0.16 5.77
CA MET A 212 -13.17 0.76 5.07
C MET A 212 -13.74 1.21 3.71
N LEU A 213 -14.32 0.29 2.94
CA LEU A 213 -14.96 0.63 1.66
C LEU A 213 -16.20 1.52 1.88
N GLU A 214 -17.03 1.20 2.87
CA GLU A 214 -18.20 2.01 3.21
C GLU A 214 -17.79 3.43 3.63
N LEU A 215 -16.77 3.55 4.47
CA LEU A 215 -16.25 4.86 4.89
C LEU A 215 -15.76 5.68 3.68
N TYR A 216 -15.05 5.05 2.74
CA TYR A 216 -14.63 5.70 1.51
C TYR A 216 -15.82 6.23 0.71
N ASP A 217 -16.86 5.42 0.50
CA ASP A 217 -18.05 5.81 -0.24
C ASP A 217 -18.78 6.98 0.42
N GLN A 218 -18.91 6.98 1.76
CA GLN A 218 -19.49 8.09 2.51
C GLN A 218 -18.68 9.39 2.37
N ILE A 219 -17.35 9.29 2.41
CA ILE A 219 -16.47 10.44 2.21
C ILE A 219 -16.60 11.00 0.78
N LEU A 220 -16.67 10.13 -0.24
CA LEU A 220 -16.89 10.57 -1.62
C LEU A 220 -18.21 11.31 -1.81
N VAL A 221 -19.29 10.82 -1.21
CA VAL A 221 -20.59 11.49 -1.25
C VAL A 221 -20.51 12.86 -0.61
N LEU A 222 -19.84 12.98 0.55
CA LEU A 222 -19.63 14.26 1.21
C LEU A 222 -18.80 15.21 0.35
N ARG A 223 -17.66 14.76 -0.17
CA ARG A 223 -16.78 15.57 -1.04
C ARG A 223 -17.51 16.09 -2.26
N LYS A 224 -18.30 15.25 -2.94
CA LYS A 224 -19.10 15.66 -4.09
C LYS A 224 -20.12 16.75 -3.76
N LYS A 225 -20.67 16.76 -2.55
CA LYS A 225 -21.62 17.79 -2.14
C LYS A 225 -20.96 19.09 -1.69
N VAL A 226 -19.74 19.01 -1.17
CA VAL A 226 -19.00 20.18 -0.70
C VAL A 226 -18.31 20.92 -1.84
N PHE A 227 -17.74 20.16 -2.75
CA PHE A 227 -16.87 20.72 -3.78
C PHE A 227 -17.45 20.64 -5.21
N GLY A 228 -18.63 20.04 -5.36
CA GLY A 228 -19.35 19.99 -6.62
C GLY A 228 -18.97 18.86 -7.50
#